data_63c5bece58eeeeefe233a391ea706e62
#
_entry.id   63c5bece58eeeeefe233a391ea706e62
#
_cell.length_a   1.000
_cell.length_b   1.000
_cell.length_c   1.000
_cell.angle_alpha   90.00
_cell.angle_beta   90.00
_cell.angle_gamma   90.00
#
_symmetry.space_group_name_H-M   'P 1'
#
loop_
_entity.id
_entity.type
_entity.pdbx_description
1 polymer ?
#
loop_
_entity_poly.entity_id
_entity_poly.type
_entity_poly.pdbx_seq_one_letter_code
_entity_poly.pdbx_strand_id
1 'polypeptide(L)'
;MTGTRKLIQNSLIWTGAVILILGLVGCEAIFGPPTYSVKRVSDGDTLAVTDRSGKNINVRFACVDAPEVPHSSKEKASKKAADQNQFKWGIKTQQRLQELVQQGGDRVRLTVTDTDRYGRKVSEVRLPDGTFVQEVLAKEGLVLVYRQYLKDCPSAAIVEQAEAEAKKTRRGIWRDSKFLPPWEYRSESK
;
A
#
# COMPACT_ATOMS: atom_id res chain seq x y z
N MET A 1 -7.89 -63.38 40.23
CA MET A 1 -8.81 -62.28 39.89
C MET A 1 -8.20 -60.95 40.34
N THR A 2 -7.22 -60.41 39.59
CA THR A 2 -6.64 -59.09 39.85
C THR A 2 -6.03 -58.62 38.54
N GLY A 3 -6.71 -57.77 37.76
CA GLY A 3 -6.12 -57.33 36.52
C GLY A 3 -6.94 -56.34 35.69
N THR A 4 -7.84 -55.55 36.28
CA THR A 4 -8.69 -54.65 35.44
C THR A 4 -8.80 -53.19 35.95
N ARG A 5 -7.94 -52.73 36.86
CA ARG A 5 -8.06 -51.38 37.42
C ARG A 5 -6.95 -50.36 37.02
N LYS A 6 -5.96 -50.76 36.22
CA LYS A 6 -4.87 -49.84 35.85
C LYS A 6 -4.96 -49.20 34.47
N LEU A 7 -5.92 -49.57 33.63
CA LEU A 7 -6.03 -49.06 32.26
C LEU A 7 -6.94 -47.83 32.07
N ILE A 8 -7.72 -47.45 33.09
CA ILE A 8 -8.66 -46.33 32.95
C ILE A 8 -8.05 -45.00 33.41
N GLN A 9 -6.99 -45.01 34.18
CA GLN A 9 -6.42 -43.78 34.75
C GLN A 9 -5.47 -43.02 33.81
N ASN A 10 -4.92 -43.65 32.77
CA ASN A 10 -4.02 -43.03 31.83
C ASN A 10 -4.70 -42.37 30.60
N SER A 11 -5.97 -42.68 30.35
CA SER A 11 -6.69 -42.12 29.20
C SER A 11 -7.28 -40.73 29.49
N LEU A 12 -7.54 -40.41 30.74
CA LEU A 12 -8.10 -39.10 31.15
C LEU A 12 -7.05 -37.98 31.20
N ILE A 13 -5.77 -38.27 31.38
CA ILE A 13 -4.70 -37.31 31.46
C ILE A 13 -4.32 -36.82 30.06
N TRP A 14 -4.42 -37.66 29.03
CA TRP A 14 -4.07 -37.28 27.65
C TRP A 14 -5.12 -36.42 26.95
N THR A 15 -6.38 -36.58 27.28
CA THR A 15 -7.47 -35.76 26.74
C THR A 15 -7.46 -34.32 27.28
N GLY A 16 -7.03 -34.13 28.54
CA GLY A 16 -6.90 -32.78 29.12
C GLY A 16 -5.74 -31.96 28.53
N ALA A 17 -4.62 -32.64 28.22
CA ALA A 17 -3.44 -31.98 27.65
C ALA A 17 -3.65 -31.53 26.17
N VAL A 18 -4.38 -32.32 25.38
CA VAL A 18 -4.67 -31.99 23.97
C VAL A 18 -5.64 -30.80 23.86
N ILE A 19 -6.62 -30.70 24.78
CA ILE A 19 -7.56 -29.57 24.78
C ILE A 19 -6.89 -28.28 25.23
N LEU A 20 -5.90 -28.34 26.12
CA LEU A 20 -5.16 -27.15 26.58
C LEU A 20 -4.19 -26.61 25.50
N ILE A 21 -3.62 -27.46 24.65
CA ILE A 21 -2.72 -27.05 23.56
C ILE A 21 -3.52 -26.44 22.40
N LEU A 22 -4.72 -26.91 22.11
CA LEU A 22 -5.60 -26.33 21.10
C LEU A 22 -6.14 -24.94 21.48
N GLY A 23 -6.22 -24.62 22.77
CA GLY A 23 -6.65 -23.29 23.26
C GLY A 23 -5.63 -22.17 23.10
N LEU A 24 -4.34 -22.47 22.94
CA LEU A 24 -3.28 -21.49 22.84
C LEU A 24 -2.94 -21.08 21.38
N VAL A 25 -3.36 -21.87 20.40
CA VAL A 25 -3.10 -21.59 18.97
C VAL A 25 -4.22 -20.78 18.32
N GLY A 26 -5.34 -20.57 18.99
CA GLY A 26 -6.59 -20.06 18.43
C GLY A 26 -6.82 -18.54 18.47
N CYS A 27 -6.01 -17.76 19.17
CA CYS A 27 -6.33 -16.33 19.35
C CYS A 27 -5.79 -15.39 18.26
N GLU A 28 -4.80 -15.79 17.49
CA GLU A 28 -4.27 -14.91 16.41
C GLU A 28 -5.02 -15.05 15.07
N ALA A 29 -5.70 -16.15 14.86
CA ALA A 29 -6.41 -16.44 13.60
C ALA A 29 -7.76 -15.72 13.44
N ILE A 30 -8.33 -15.16 14.52
CA ILE A 30 -9.66 -14.52 14.50
C ILE A 30 -9.57 -13.03 14.09
N PHE A 31 -8.44 -12.39 14.29
CA PHE A 31 -8.21 -11.02 13.87
C PHE A 31 -7.21 -11.03 12.71
N GLY A 32 -7.70 -10.87 11.48
CA GLY A 32 -6.82 -10.66 10.31
C GLY A 32 -5.79 -9.56 10.57
N PRO A 33 -4.75 -9.41 9.70
CA PRO A 33 -3.70 -8.42 9.89
C PRO A 33 -4.28 -7.02 10.14
N PRO A 34 -3.61 -6.19 10.97
CA PRO A 34 -4.14 -4.89 11.37
C PRO A 34 -4.44 -4.01 10.17
N THR A 35 -5.62 -3.38 10.18
CA THR A 35 -6.03 -2.41 9.18
C THR A 35 -5.99 -1.01 9.76
N TYR A 36 -5.70 -0.03 8.89
CA TYR A 36 -5.69 1.40 9.18
C TYR A 36 -6.86 2.07 8.49
N SER A 37 -7.51 3.04 9.14
CA SER A 37 -8.56 3.84 8.52
C SER A 37 -7.94 5.00 7.73
N VAL A 38 -8.28 5.13 6.45
CA VAL A 38 -7.82 6.22 5.61
C VAL A 38 -8.62 7.48 5.94
N LYS A 39 -7.92 8.56 6.25
CA LYS A 39 -8.50 9.88 6.54
C LYS A 39 -8.42 10.80 5.35
N ARG A 40 -7.37 10.66 4.55
CA ARG A 40 -7.16 11.51 3.39
C ARG A 40 -6.22 10.83 2.40
N VAL A 41 -6.53 10.97 1.12
CA VAL A 41 -5.63 10.76 0.00
C VAL A 41 -5.03 12.12 -0.35
N SER A 42 -3.73 12.33 -0.09
CA SER A 42 -3.07 13.63 -0.27
C SER A 42 -2.69 13.88 -1.73
N ASP A 43 -2.20 12.84 -2.37
CA ASP A 43 -1.78 12.79 -3.77
C ASP A 43 -1.87 11.35 -4.29
N GLY A 44 -1.17 11.01 -5.38
CA GLY A 44 -1.24 9.68 -6.01
C GLY A 44 -0.48 8.57 -5.28
N ASP A 45 0.32 8.89 -4.25
CA ASP A 45 1.13 7.91 -3.52
C ASP A 45 1.33 8.27 -2.03
N THR A 46 0.48 9.14 -1.50
CA THR A 46 0.55 9.59 -0.10
C THR A 46 -0.84 9.53 0.55
N LEU A 47 -0.92 8.82 1.69
CA LEU A 47 -2.11 8.70 2.52
C LEU A 47 -1.88 9.29 3.91
N ALA A 48 -2.93 9.87 4.49
CA ALA A 48 -3.03 10.03 5.93
C ALA A 48 -3.99 8.96 6.48
N VAL A 49 -3.51 8.14 7.40
CA VAL A 49 -4.27 7.05 8.01
C VAL A 49 -4.30 7.16 9.52
N THR A 50 -5.19 6.44 10.16
CA THR A 50 -5.29 6.33 11.62
C THR A 50 -5.25 4.86 12.02
N ASP A 51 -4.45 4.52 13.00
CA ASP A 51 -4.42 3.19 13.60
C ASP A 51 -5.61 2.96 14.56
N ARG A 52 -5.69 1.76 15.15
CA ARG A 52 -6.75 1.39 16.10
C ARG A 52 -6.74 2.23 17.39
N SER A 53 -5.61 2.84 17.74
CA SER A 53 -5.47 3.71 18.92
C SER A 53 -5.89 5.16 18.64
N GLY A 54 -6.19 5.50 17.38
CA GLY A 54 -6.50 6.86 16.96
C GLY A 54 -5.27 7.68 16.56
N LYS A 55 -4.07 7.08 16.52
CA LYS A 55 -2.84 7.77 16.12
C LYS A 55 -2.82 8.01 14.63
N ASN A 56 -2.58 9.26 14.23
CA ASN A 56 -2.40 9.65 12.84
C ASN A 56 -1.01 9.25 12.33
N ILE A 57 -0.97 8.70 11.12
CA ILE A 57 0.24 8.24 10.44
C ILE A 57 0.18 8.74 9.01
N ASN A 58 1.23 9.43 8.55
CA ASN A 58 1.42 9.75 7.15
C ASN A 58 2.18 8.61 6.48
N VAL A 59 1.65 8.15 5.35
CA VAL A 59 2.17 7.02 4.58
C VAL A 59 2.61 7.51 3.22
N ARG A 60 3.86 7.21 2.84
CA ARG A 60 4.38 7.33 1.48
C ARG A 60 4.43 5.93 0.87
N PHE A 61 3.96 5.77 -0.34
CA PHE A 61 4.04 4.47 -1.01
C PHE A 61 5.49 4.10 -1.28
N ALA A 62 5.86 2.88 -0.92
CA ALA A 62 7.11 2.27 -1.34
C ALA A 62 7.07 1.94 -2.83
N CYS A 63 8.24 1.75 -3.44
CA CYS A 63 8.41 1.21 -4.79
C CYS A 63 8.04 2.14 -5.94
N VAL A 64 7.15 3.11 -5.74
CA VAL A 64 6.57 3.94 -6.82
C VAL A 64 6.66 5.43 -6.50
N ASP A 65 6.54 6.22 -7.57
CA ASP A 65 6.44 7.69 -7.51
C ASP A 65 5.29 8.14 -8.43
N ALA A 66 4.41 8.98 -7.88
CA ALA A 66 3.24 9.48 -8.59
C ALA A 66 3.47 10.86 -9.19
N PRO A 67 2.79 11.21 -10.28
CA PRO A 67 2.75 12.58 -10.77
C PRO A 67 2.22 13.53 -9.70
N GLU A 68 2.75 14.75 -9.70
CA GLU A 68 2.44 15.77 -8.70
C GLU A 68 1.02 16.33 -8.85
N VAL A 69 0.42 16.71 -7.73
CA VAL A 69 -0.84 17.48 -7.69
C VAL A 69 -0.55 18.94 -7.33
N PRO A 70 -1.38 19.91 -7.75
CA PRO A 70 -1.16 21.31 -7.38
C PRO A 70 -1.55 21.54 -5.92
N HIS A 71 -0.63 22.06 -5.10
CA HIS A 71 -0.82 22.33 -3.68
C HIS A 71 -1.21 23.77 -3.35
N SER A 72 -1.05 24.70 -4.32
CA SER A 72 -1.35 26.11 -4.13
C SER A 72 -2.22 26.68 -5.24
N SER A 73 -2.87 27.82 -4.98
CA SER A 73 -3.63 28.55 -6.01
C SER A 73 -2.74 29.00 -7.17
N LYS A 74 -1.46 29.32 -6.89
CA LYS A 74 -0.47 29.68 -7.92
C LYS A 74 -0.19 28.50 -8.84
N GLU A 75 0.00 27.31 -8.30
CA GLU A 75 0.22 26.09 -9.10
C GLU A 75 -1.02 25.73 -9.92
N LYS A 76 -2.21 25.83 -9.33
CA LYS A 76 -3.48 25.61 -10.05
C LYS A 76 -3.67 26.56 -11.24
N ALA A 77 -3.15 27.78 -11.13
CA ALA A 77 -3.20 28.81 -12.18
C ALA A 77 -2.03 28.76 -13.16
N SER A 78 -1.08 27.83 -12.99
CA SER A 78 0.11 27.74 -13.83
C SER A 78 -0.23 27.53 -15.31
N LYS A 79 0.44 28.29 -16.18
CA LYS A 79 0.37 28.17 -17.64
C LYS A 79 1.51 27.34 -18.23
N LYS A 80 2.47 26.92 -17.40
CA LYS A 80 3.60 26.11 -17.87
C LYS A 80 3.11 24.75 -18.32
N ALA A 81 3.51 24.31 -19.49
CA ALA A 81 3.09 23.04 -20.07
C ALA A 81 3.49 21.83 -19.18
N ALA A 82 4.67 21.87 -18.57
CA ALA A 82 5.13 20.84 -17.65
C ALA A 82 4.23 20.72 -16.40
N ASP A 83 3.88 21.87 -15.78
CA ASP A 83 2.98 21.88 -14.62
C ASP A 83 1.60 21.34 -14.98
N GLN A 84 1.02 21.81 -16.08
CA GLN A 84 -0.28 21.36 -16.55
C GLN A 84 -0.30 19.86 -16.85
N ASN A 85 0.79 19.32 -17.41
CA ASN A 85 0.92 17.91 -17.70
C ASN A 85 1.04 17.08 -16.41
N GLN A 86 1.92 17.49 -15.47
CA GLN A 86 2.07 16.83 -14.17
C GLN A 86 0.76 16.83 -13.41
N PHE A 87 0.13 17.97 -13.23
CA PHE A 87 -1.10 18.13 -12.44
C PHE A 87 -2.29 17.36 -13.03
N LYS A 88 -2.40 17.31 -14.37
CA LYS A 88 -3.39 16.48 -15.05
C LYS A 88 -3.28 15.01 -14.65
N TRP A 89 -2.06 14.47 -14.68
CA TRP A 89 -1.83 13.07 -14.32
C TRP A 89 -1.89 12.84 -12.81
N GLY A 90 -1.35 13.77 -12.01
CA GLY A 90 -1.41 13.71 -10.55
C GLY A 90 -2.85 13.68 -10.02
N ILE A 91 -3.71 14.57 -10.50
CA ILE A 91 -5.13 14.58 -10.14
C ILE A 91 -5.81 13.26 -10.52
N LYS A 92 -5.52 12.74 -11.71
CA LYS A 92 -6.08 11.46 -12.16
C LYS A 92 -5.64 10.28 -11.29
N THR A 93 -4.35 10.25 -10.92
CA THR A 93 -3.80 9.22 -10.03
C THR A 93 -4.41 9.33 -8.64
N GLN A 94 -4.52 10.54 -8.09
CA GLN A 94 -5.16 10.78 -6.80
C GLN A 94 -6.62 10.32 -6.78
N GLN A 95 -7.40 10.65 -7.81
CA GLN A 95 -8.79 10.19 -7.94
C GLN A 95 -8.89 8.67 -7.99
N ARG A 96 -8.01 8.02 -8.77
CA ARG A 96 -7.99 6.56 -8.86
C ARG A 96 -7.64 5.91 -7.52
N LEU A 97 -6.67 6.49 -6.80
CA LEU A 97 -6.34 6.03 -5.45
C LEU A 97 -7.52 6.20 -4.48
N GLN A 98 -8.28 7.30 -4.57
CA GLN A 98 -9.50 7.49 -3.78
C GLN A 98 -10.53 6.40 -4.07
N GLU A 99 -10.76 6.06 -5.35
CA GLU A 99 -11.66 4.97 -5.73
C GLU A 99 -11.23 3.62 -5.14
N LEU A 100 -9.94 3.29 -5.22
CA LEU A 100 -9.39 2.05 -4.65
C LEU A 100 -9.58 2.00 -3.13
N VAL A 101 -9.30 3.10 -2.44
CA VAL A 101 -9.49 3.20 -1.00
C VAL A 101 -10.97 3.02 -0.63
N GLN A 102 -11.90 3.65 -1.35
CA GLN A 102 -13.33 3.48 -1.14
C GLN A 102 -13.79 2.04 -1.38
N GLN A 103 -13.28 1.37 -2.42
CA GLN A 103 -13.55 -0.05 -2.67
C GLN A 103 -13.08 -0.93 -1.48
N GLY A 104 -12.01 -0.53 -0.80
CA GLY A 104 -11.52 -1.17 0.43
C GLY A 104 -12.27 -0.79 1.70
N GLY A 105 -13.38 -0.02 1.60
CA GLY A 105 -14.16 0.47 2.76
C GLY A 105 -13.39 1.47 3.60
N ASP A 106 -12.61 2.35 2.97
CA ASP A 106 -11.72 3.34 3.58
C ASP A 106 -10.69 2.73 4.55
N ARG A 107 -10.26 1.50 4.27
CA ARG A 107 -9.30 0.75 5.08
C ARG A 107 -8.18 0.21 4.22
N VAL A 108 -6.97 0.19 4.81
CA VAL A 108 -5.78 -0.38 4.18
C VAL A 108 -4.98 -1.19 5.18
N ARG A 109 -4.17 -2.10 4.67
CA ARG A 109 -3.09 -2.79 5.38
C ARG A 109 -1.77 -2.19 4.94
N LEU A 110 -0.84 -2.03 5.88
CA LEU A 110 0.48 -1.46 5.62
C LEU A 110 1.56 -2.49 5.93
N THR A 111 2.48 -2.68 4.98
CA THR A 111 3.77 -3.30 5.22
C THR A 111 4.80 -2.18 5.22
N VAL A 112 5.18 -1.72 6.41
CA VAL A 112 6.14 -0.62 6.58
C VAL A 112 7.53 -1.15 6.26
N THR A 113 8.23 -0.53 5.32
CA THR A 113 9.60 -0.87 4.92
C THR A 113 10.62 0.11 5.48
N ASP A 114 10.21 1.38 5.69
CA ASP A 114 11.12 2.43 6.17
C ASP A 114 10.33 3.60 6.80
N THR A 115 11.06 4.57 7.33
CA THR A 115 10.54 5.88 7.76
C THR A 115 11.42 6.97 7.15
N ASP A 116 10.82 7.80 6.30
CA ASP A 116 11.59 8.84 5.61
C ASP A 116 11.97 10.01 6.55
N ARG A 117 12.82 10.91 6.04
CA ARG A 117 13.31 12.08 6.77
C ARG A 117 12.23 13.05 7.25
N TYR A 118 11.00 12.92 6.73
CA TYR A 118 9.84 13.73 7.14
C TYR A 118 8.94 13.00 8.14
N GLY A 119 9.35 11.79 8.57
CA GLY A 119 8.60 10.96 9.51
C GLY A 119 7.44 10.18 8.88
N ARG A 120 7.30 10.18 7.53
CA ARG A 120 6.28 9.38 6.86
C ARG A 120 6.70 7.91 6.86
N LYS A 121 5.74 7.01 7.05
CA LYS A 121 5.98 5.56 6.91
C LYS A 121 6.00 5.19 5.42
N VAL A 122 7.18 4.79 4.94
CA VAL A 122 7.32 4.22 3.60
C VAL A 122 6.75 2.80 3.64
N SER A 123 5.73 2.52 2.83
CA SER A 123 4.96 1.29 2.98
C SER A 123 4.45 0.73 1.66
N GLU A 124 4.39 -0.60 1.57
CA GLU A 124 3.46 -1.25 0.66
C GLU A 124 2.06 -1.16 1.23
N VAL A 125 1.10 -0.89 0.37
CA VAL A 125 -0.30 -0.67 0.73
C VAL A 125 -1.18 -1.69 0.05
N ARG A 126 -1.97 -2.42 0.85
CA ARG A 126 -2.96 -3.38 0.34
C ARG A 126 -4.34 -3.03 0.86
N LEU A 127 -5.35 -3.27 0.04
CA LEU A 127 -6.74 -3.24 0.49
C LEU A 127 -7.03 -4.45 1.41
N PRO A 128 -8.14 -4.45 2.16
CA PRO A 128 -8.49 -5.56 3.04
C PRO A 128 -8.62 -6.91 2.33
N ASP A 129 -9.00 -6.93 1.06
CA ASP A 129 -9.11 -8.11 0.21
C ASP A 129 -7.75 -8.64 -0.32
N GLY A 130 -6.65 -7.92 -0.04
CA GLY A 130 -5.31 -8.26 -0.49
C GLY A 130 -4.85 -7.54 -1.75
N THR A 131 -5.71 -6.80 -2.43
CA THR A 131 -5.35 -6.03 -3.63
C THR A 131 -4.16 -5.11 -3.34
N PHE A 132 -3.08 -5.26 -4.10
CA PHE A 132 -1.86 -4.45 -3.95
C PHE A 132 -2.02 -3.14 -4.73
N VAL A 133 -2.17 -2.03 -4.00
CA VAL A 133 -2.54 -0.73 -4.57
C VAL A 133 -1.50 -0.22 -5.56
N GLN A 134 -0.20 -0.35 -5.23
CA GLN A 134 0.88 0.08 -6.11
C GLN A 134 0.91 -0.70 -7.43
N GLU A 135 0.63 -2.00 -7.39
CA GLU A 135 0.52 -2.83 -8.59
C GLU A 135 -0.60 -2.33 -9.52
N VAL A 136 -1.78 -2.09 -8.95
CA VAL A 136 -2.93 -1.60 -9.73
C VAL A 136 -2.60 -0.27 -10.40
N LEU A 137 -2.07 0.69 -9.64
CA LEU A 137 -1.71 2.00 -10.18
C LEU A 137 -0.60 1.91 -11.25
N ALA A 138 0.40 1.07 -11.05
CA ALA A 138 1.47 0.84 -12.03
C ALA A 138 0.94 0.19 -13.31
N LYS A 139 0.06 -0.82 -13.19
CA LYS A 139 -0.56 -1.52 -14.32
C LYS A 139 -1.50 -0.62 -15.14
N GLU A 140 -2.13 0.36 -14.49
CA GLU A 140 -2.94 1.37 -15.15
C GLU A 140 -2.07 2.52 -15.74
N GLY A 141 -0.76 2.53 -15.47
CA GLY A 141 0.18 3.57 -15.92
C GLY A 141 -0.08 4.92 -15.25
N LEU A 142 -0.40 4.91 -13.97
CA LEU A 142 -0.69 6.10 -13.17
C LEU A 142 0.46 6.48 -12.23
N VAL A 143 1.37 5.54 -11.97
CA VAL A 143 2.61 5.75 -11.23
C VAL A 143 3.79 5.15 -11.97
N LEU A 144 5.01 5.55 -11.61
CA LEU A 144 6.25 4.99 -12.13
C LEU A 144 6.96 4.22 -11.04
N VAL A 145 7.69 3.17 -11.42
CA VAL A 145 8.62 2.48 -10.52
C VAL A 145 9.77 3.42 -10.16
N TYR A 146 9.96 3.68 -8.86
CA TYR A 146 11.02 4.56 -8.37
C TYR A 146 12.29 3.76 -8.10
N ARG A 147 13.09 3.57 -9.15
CA ARG A 147 14.23 2.65 -9.16
C ARG A 147 15.30 2.96 -8.13
N GLN A 148 15.45 4.23 -7.73
CA GLN A 148 16.43 4.63 -6.71
C GLN A 148 16.22 3.91 -5.37
N TYR A 149 14.96 3.60 -5.02
CA TYR A 149 14.58 2.94 -3.77
C TYR A 149 14.01 1.53 -3.95
N LEU A 150 14.14 0.98 -5.17
CA LEU A 150 13.52 -0.31 -5.50
C LEU A 150 14.14 -1.48 -4.72
N LYS A 151 15.42 -1.38 -4.33
CA LYS A 151 16.11 -2.39 -3.51
C LYS A 151 15.44 -2.62 -2.15
N ASP A 152 14.75 -1.61 -1.63
CA ASP A 152 14.08 -1.63 -0.33
C ASP A 152 12.57 -1.98 -0.48
N CYS A 153 12.16 -2.42 -1.67
CA CYS A 153 10.79 -2.77 -2.02
C CYS A 153 10.60 -4.29 -2.01
N PRO A 154 9.87 -4.87 -1.06
CA PRO A 154 9.63 -6.32 -1.00
C PRO A 154 8.96 -6.88 -2.26
N SER A 155 8.02 -6.12 -2.86
CA SER A 155 7.29 -6.51 -4.06
C SER A 155 7.83 -5.86 -5.34
N ALA A 156 9.15 -5.60 -5.42
CA ALA A 156 9.79 -4.95 -6.57
C ALA A 156 9.40 -5.60 -7.91
N ALA A 157 9.52 -6.93 -8.02
CA ALA A 157 9.22 -7.65 -9.24
C ALA A 157 7.76 -7.46 -9.72
N ILE A 158 6.81 -7.35 -8.79
CA ILE A 158 5.39 -7.17 -9.10
C ILE A 158 5.16 -5.79 -9.74
N VAL A 159 5.69 -4.73 -9.14
CA VAL A 159 5.52 -3.36 -9.67
C VAL A 159 6.26 -3.15 -10.97
N GLU A 160 7.45 -3.77 -11.14
CA GLU A 160 8.20 -3.71 -12.40
C GLU A 160 7.46 -4.42 -13.53
N GLN A 161 6.88 -5.59 -13.27
CA GLN A 161 6.06 -6.31 -14.24
C GLN A 161 4.80 -5.51 -14.64
N ALA A 162 4.12 -4.92 -13.65
CA ALA A 162 2.94 -4.08 -13.88
C ALA A 162 3.28 -2.85 -14.72
N GLU A 163 4.39 -2.16 -14.43
CA GLU A 163 4.89 -1.03 -15.22
C GLU A 163 5.23 -1.45 -16.65
N ALA A 164 5.92 -2.59 -16.82
CA ALA A 164 6.30 -3.09 -18.14
C ALA A 164 5.06 -3.41 -19.01
N GLU A 165 4.00 -3.96 -18.41
CA GLU A 165 2.72 -4.19 -19.10
C GLU A 165 2.08 -2.85 -19.53
N ALA A 166 2.04 -1.85 -18.62
CA ALA A 166 1.50 -0.54 -18.90
C ALA A 166 2.26 0.16 -20.05
N LYS A 167 3.58 0.07 -20.06
CA LYS A 167 4.45 0.58 -21.13
C LYS A 167 4.13 -0.10 -22.47
N LYS A 168 4.12 -1.42 -22.50
CA LYS A 168 3.84 -2.22 -23.71
C LYS A 168 2.49 -1.87 -24.33
N THR A 169 1.48 -1.62 -23.49
CA THR A 169 0.11 -1.32 -23.92
C THR A 169 -0.20 0.18 -23.97
N ARG A 170 0.80 1.06 -23.74
CA ARG A 170 0.67 2.52 -23.73
C ARG A 170 -0.47 3.01 -22.83
N ARG A 171 -0.58 2.46 -21.62
CA ARG A 171 -1.59 2.88 -20.64
C ARG A 171 -1.13 4.14 -19.90
N GLY A 172 -2.10 4.95 -19.49
CA GLY A 172 -1.87 6.11 -18.64
C GLY A 172 -0.81 7.07 -19.17
N ILE A 173 0.18 7.40 -18.35
CA ILE A 173 1.32 8.28 -18.68
C ILE A 173 2.15 7.77 -19.86
N TRP A 174 2.17 6.47 -20.12
CA TRP A 174 2.98 5.84 -21.18
C TRP A 174 2.47 6.11 -22.60
N ARG A 175 1.29 6.69 -22.76
CA ARG A 175 0.78 7.21 -24.04
C ARG A 175 1.08 8.68 -24.25
N ASP A 176 1.57 9.38 -23.23
CA ASP A 176 1.81 10.83 -23.25
C ASP A 176 3.30 11.12 -23.46
N SER A 177 3.66 11.43 -24.70
CA SER A 177 5.06 11.69 -25.09
C SER A 177 5.67 12.97 -24.45
N LYS A 178 4.84 13.79 -23.79
CA LYS A 178 5.26 15.03 -23.11
C LYS A 178 5.34 14.84 -21.59
N PHE A 179 5.06 13.64 -21.10
CA PHE A 179 5.13 13.39 -19.67
C PHE A 179 6.57 13.32 -19.18
N LEU A 180 6.86 14.09 -18.13
CA LEU A 180 8.13 14.04 -17.40
C LEU A 180 7.97 13.18 -16.16
N PRO A 181 8.95 12.32 -15.82
CA PRO A 181 8.95 11.63 -14.54
C PRO A 181 8.86 12.61 -13.35
N PRO A 182 8.15 12.28 -12.25
CA PRO A 182 7.97 13.21 -11.13
C PRO A 182 9.28 13.71 -10.53
N TRP A 183 10.31 12.86 -10.45
CA TRP A 183 11.64 13.26 -9.96
C TRP A 183 12.37 14.25 -10.89
N GLU A 184 12.19 14.15 -12.21
CA GLU A 184 12.72 15.12 -13.18
C GLU A 184 11.97 16.44 -13.06
N TYR A 185 10.64 16.38 -13.05
CA TYR A 185 9.80 17.56 -12.84
C TYR A 185 10.18 18.33 -11.56
N ARG A 186 10.36 17.62 -10.41
CA ARG A 186 10.80 18.26 -9.18
C ARG A 186 12.19 18.87 -9.25
N SER A 187 13.08 18.34 -10.07
CA SER A 187 14.43 18.89 -10.25
C SER A 187 14.42 20.18 -11.08
N GLU A 188 13.53 20.26 -12.08
CA GLU A 188 13.39 21.45 -12.95
C GLU A 188 12.58 22.58 -12.31
N SER A 189 11.78 22.25 -11.30
CA SER A 189 10.88 23.20 -10.62
C SER A 189 11.52 23.95 -9.44
N LYS A 190 12.77 23.63 -9.11
CA LYS A 190 13.57 24.29 -8.08
C LYS A 190 14.30 25.49 -8.68
#